data_009bd151bedf47b3efd050a40e1f82e8
#
_entry.id   009bd151bedf47b3efd050a40e1f82e8
#
_cell.length_a   1.000
_cell.length_b   1.000
_cell.length_c   1.000
_cell.angle_alpha   90.00
_cell.angle_beta   90.00
_cell.angle_gamma   90.00
#
_symmetry.space_group_name_H-M   'P 1'
#
loop_
_entity.id
_entity.type
_entity.pdbx_description
1 polymer ?
#
loop_
_entity_poly.entity_id
_entity_poly.type
_entity_poly.pdbx_seq_one_letter_code
_entity_poly.pdbx_strand_id
1 'polypeptide(L)'
;CHNDLGLAVANSLAAVAEGARQVECTINGLGERAGNAALEEIVMAVATRGDYFGCNTRVNTSRLFPTSRLVSSITGMKVQRNKAIVGQNAFAHEAGIHQHGVLADRRTYEIMSPEDIGLPSNALVLGKHSGKHALKARLEALGQGEVGDNRFEKLYADFKRLADTKREVTDNDLCDLLAEDGRGHAWELVRVEMRTGTKANDRPTAKVTLDHRTRGRLTPVGHGTGPFEALTDAFCVAAE
;
A
#
# COMPACT_ATOMS: atom_id res chain seq x y z
N CYS A 1 -3.68 6.96 -28.73
CA CYS A 1 -4.33 5.71 -29.18
C CYS A 1 -5.33 5.24 -28.15
N HIS A 2 -6.43 4.59 -28.62
CA HIS A 2 -7.43 3.93 -27.74
C HIS A 2 -7.00 2.50 -27.41
N ASN A 3 -7.53 2.00 -26.27
CA ASN A 3 -7.04 0.75 -25.68
C ASN A 3 -8.01 -0.42 -25.77
N ASP A 4 -8.92 -0.39 -26.74
CA ASP A 4 -10.00 -1.39 -26.89
C ASP A 4 -9.49 -2.84 -27.03
N LEU A 5 -8.31 -3.02 -27.60
CA LEU A 5 -7.63 -4.31 -27.71
C LEU A 5 -6.39 -4.46 -26.81
N GLY A 6 -6.18 -3.53 -25.87
CA GLY A 6 -5.01 -3.54 -24.98
C GLY A 6 -3.68 -3.12 -25.66
N LEU A 7 -3.73 -2.52 -26.85
CA LEU A 7 -2.54 -2.21 -27.65
C LEU A 7 -2.21 -0.73 -27.76
N ALA A 8 -2.90 0.13 -27.00
CA ALA A 8 -2.73 1.58 -27.13
C ALA A 8 -1.30 2.06 -26.90
N VAL A 9 -0.63 1.55 -25.87
CA VAL A 9 0.76 1.88 -25.56
C VAL A 9 1.70 1.37 -26.65
N ALA A 10 1.54 0.11 -27.06
CA ALA A 10 2.37 -0.48 -28.12
C ALA A 10 2.26 0.29 -29.44
N ASN A 11 1.03 0.67 -29.84
CA ASN A 11 0.81 1.47 -31.04
C ASN A 11 1.41 2.87 -30.94
N SER A 12 1.31 3.52 -29.77
CA SER A 12 1.92 4.82 -29.53
C SER A 12 3.44 4.75 -29.60
N LEU A 13 4.05 3.72 -29.01
CA LEU A 13 5.50 3.52 -29.05
C LEU A 13 5.99 3.15 -30.45
N ALA A 14 5.23 2.38 -31.23
CA ALA A 14 5.54 2.13 -32.65
C ALA A 14 5.56 3.44 -33.45
N ALA A 15 4.59 4.33 -33.24
CA ALA A 15 4.58 5.64 -33.88
C ALA A 15 5.79 6.50 -33.45
N VAL A 16 6.22 6.43 -32.21
CA VAL A 16 7.44 7.11 -31.73
C VAL A 16 8.69 6.58 -32.44
N ALA A 17 8.79 5.26 -32.60
CA ALA A 17 9.90 4.63 -33.32
C ALA A 17 9.95 5.06 -34.79
N GLU A 18 8.78 5.27 -35.43
CA GLU A 18 8.64 5.77 -36.80
C GLU A 18 8.75 7.32 -36.92
N GLY A 19 9.05 8.00 -35.83
CA GLY A 19 9.35 9.44 -35.87
C GLY A 19 8.33 10.38 -35.28
N ALA A 20 7.23 9.89 -34.69
CA ALA A 20 6.31 10.74 -33.94
C ALA A 20 7.04 11.36 -32.73
N ARG A 21 6.84 12.65 -32.49
CA ARG A 21 7.48 13.39 -31.39
C ARG A 21 6.48 13.99 -30.40
N GLN A 22 5.20 13.76 -30.62
CA GLN A 22 4.13 14.09 -29.70
C GLN A 22 3.18 12.88 -29.57
N VAL A 23 2.89 12.51 -28.34
CA VAL A 23 1.93 11.45 -28.01
C VAL A 23 0.91 12.01 -27.04
N GLU A 24 -0.36 11.91 -27.39
CA GLU A 24 -1.47 12.18 -26.47
C GLU A 24 -1.79 10.90 -25.71
N CYS A 25 -1.77 11.00 -24.39
CA CYS A 25 -1.97 9.90 -23.48
C CYS A 25 -2.55 10.39 -22.15
N THR A 26 -2.98 9.48 -21.30
CA THR A 26 -3.66 9.83 -20.06
C THR A 26 -3.03 9.12 -18.86
N ILE A 27 -3.09 9.75 -17.69
CA ILE A 27 -2.67 9.14 -16.43
C ILE A 27 -3.55 7.92 -16.16
N ASN A 28 -2.93 6.79 -15.80
CA ASN A 28 -3.57 5.50 -15.58
C ASN A 28 -4.31 4.93 -16.82
N GLY A 29 -4.10 5.50 -17.99
CA GLY A 29 -4.80 5.10 -19.21
C GLY A 29 -6.30 5.46 -19.19
N LEU A 30 -6.70 6.44 -18.39
CA LEU A 30 -8.11 6.85 -18.31
C LEU A 30 -8.64 7.34 -19.66
N GLY A 31 -9.91 7.03 -19.95
CA GLY A 31 -10.58 7.45 -21.18
C GLY A 31 -11.86 6.68 -21.42
N GLU A 32 -12.50 6.97 -22.53
CA GLU A 32 -13.72 6.29 -22.93
C GLU A 32 -13.49 4.80 -23.22
N ARG A 33 -14.51 3.98 -23.02
CA ARG A 33 -14.56 2.53 -23.24
C ARG A 33 -13.46 1.80 -22.43
N ALA A 34 -12.42 1.26 -23.09
CA ALA A 34 -11.28 0.57 -22.46
C ALA A 34 -10.13 1.53 -22.10
N GLY A 35 -10.32 2.85 -22.32
CA GLY A 35 -9.34 3.89 -22.01
C GLY A 35 -8.40 4.22 -23.16
N ASN A 36 -7.37 4.97 -22.83
CA ASN A 36 -6.34 5.47 -23.74
C ASN A 36 -4.98 4.87 -23.41
N ALA A 37 -3.96 5.23 -24.21
CA ALA A 37 -2.58 4.91 -23.87
C ALA A 37 -2.20 5.53 -22.52
N ALA A 38 -1.58 4.75 -21.65
CA ALA A 38 -1.18 5.17 -20.32
C ALA A 38 0.13 5.98 -20.37
N LEU A 39 0.12 7.20 -19.82
CA LEU A 39 1.28 8.10 -19.80
C LEU A 39 2.48 7.46 -19.11
N GLU A 40 2.27 6.87 -17.93
CA GLU A 40 3.32 6.23 -17.14
C GLU A 40 4.04 5.12 -17.92
N GLU A 41 3.31 4.34 -18.71
CA GLU A 41 3.87 3.24 -19.49
C GLU A 41 4.70 3.76 -20.67
N ILE A 42 4.21 4.77 -21.39
CA ILE A 42 4.95 5.40 -22.50
C ILE A 42 6.21 6.08 -21.99
N VAL A 43 6.09 6.88 -20.91
CA VAL A 43 7.22 7.62 -20.33
C VAL A 43 8.31 6.66 -19.88
N MET A 44 7.95 5.59 -19.15
CA MET A 44 8.93 4.64 -18.64
C MET A 44 9.51 3.77 -19.75
N ALA A 45 8.77 3.41 -20.79
CA ALA A 45 9.31 2.71 -21.95
C ALA A 45 10.39 3.55 -22.64
N VAL A 46 10.14 4.83 -22.89
CA VAL A 46 11.12 5.76 -23.50
C VAL A 46 12.31 5.97 -22.57
N ALA A 47 12.09 6.16 -21.26
CA ALA A 47 13.16 6.36 -20.29
C ALA A 47 14.07 5.11 -20.16
N THR A 48 13.49 3.91 -20.17
CA THR A 48 14.21 2.64 -20.01
C THR A 48 14.92 2.21 -21.29
N ARG A 49 14.33 2.53 -22.45
CA ARG A 49 14.83 2.11 -23.78
C ARG A 49 15.13 3.32 -24.68
N GLY A 50 15.70 4.37 -24.10
CA GLY A 50 16.19 5.53 -24.85
C GLY A 50 17.18 5.16 -25.96
N ASP A 51 17.95 4.08 -25.77
CA ASP A 51 18.80 3.47 -26.78
C ASP A 51 18.06 3.05 -28.05
N TYR A 52 16.87 2.47 -27.88
CA TYR A 52 16.02 1.98 -28.97
C TYR A 52 15.21 3.11 -29.64
N PHE A 53 14.60 3.98 -28.84
CA PHE A 53 13.72 5.04 -29.36
C PHE A 53 14.47 6.26 -29.92
N GLY A 54 15.74 6.46 -29.58
CA GLY A 54 16.56 7.59 -30.03
C GLY A 54 15.97 8.96 -29.61
N CYS A 55 15.13 8.97 -28.55
CA CYS A 55 14.50 10.18 -28.04
C CYS A 55 14.37 10.15 -26.52
N ASN A 56 14.10 11.31 -25.91
CA ASN A 56 13.93 11.47 -24.49
C ASN A 56 12.60 12.15 -24.19
N THR A 57 12.13 11.98 -22.95
CA THR A 57 11.00 12.72 -22.38
C THR A 57 11.49 13.69 -21.30
N ARG A 58 10.81 14.82 -21.14
CA ARG A 58 11.04 15.77 -20.04
C ARG A 58 10.10 15.54 -18.85
N VAL A 59 9.29 14.49 -18.89
CA VAL A 59 8.42 14.13 -17.77
C VAL A 59 9.29 13.68 -16.59
N ASN A 60 9.06 14.25 -15.42
CA ASN A 60 9.74 13.82 -14.21
C ASN A 60 9.16 12.48 -13.75
N THR A 61 9.89 11.40 -14.00
CA THR A 61 9.46 10.02 -13.73
C THR A 61 9.14 9.80 -12.26
N SER A 62 9.87 10.42 -11.32
CA SER A 62 9.62 10.30 -9.88
C SER A 62 8.26 10.87 -9.43
N ARG A 63 7.52 11.50 -10.31
CA ARG A 63 6.14 11.96 -10.06
C ARG A 63 5.08 11.03 -10.60
N LEU A 64 5.43 9.98 -11.32
CA LEU A 64 4.45 9.07 -11.95
C LEU A 64 3.58 8.37 -10.92
N PHE A 65 4.19 7.71 -9.92
CA PHE A 65 3.44 7.02 -8.88
C PHE A 65 2.58 7.96 -8.03
N PRO A 66 3.10 9.06 -7.46
CA PRO A 66 2.28 10.02 -6.72
C PRO A 66 1.12 10.60 -7.54
N THR A 67 1.35 10.92 -8.83
CA THR A 67 0.32 11.45 -9.71
C THR A 67 -0.77 10.42 -10.02
N SER A 68 -0.38 9.17 -10.29
CA SER A 68 -1.30 8.04 -10.47
C SER A 68 -2.22 7.87 -9.26
N ARG A 69 -1.67 7.92 -8.05
CA ARG A 69 -2.43 7.80 -6.79
C ARG A 69 -3.37 9.00 -6.59
N LEU A 70 -2.91 10.21 -6.87
CA LEU A 70 -3.73 11.42 -6.78
C LEU A 70 -4.93 11.34 -7.73
N VAL A 71 -4.70 11.01 -9.00
CA VAL A 71 -5.78 10.88 -9.99
C VAL A 71 -6.77 9.79 -9.59
N SER A 72 -6.28 8.63 -9.14
CA SER A 72 -7.13 7.55 -8.63
C SER A 72 -8.00 7.99 -7.44
N SER A 73 -7.45 8.78 -6.53
CA SER A 73 -8.16 9.32 -5.36
C SER A 73 -9.25 10.32 -5.75
N ILE A 74 -8.94 11.25 -6.68
CA ILE A 74 -9.89 12.29 -7.12
C ILE A 74 -11.03 11.70 -7.94
N THR A 75 -10.71 10.76 -8.84
CA THR A 75 -11.70 10.17 -9.77
C THR A 75 -12.48 9.02 -9.16
N GLY A 76 -12.02 8.44 -8.05
CA GLY A 76 -12.56 7.20 -7.50
C GLY A 76 -12.23 5.94 -8.32
N MET A 77 -11.57 6.08 -9.48
CA MET A 77 -11.18 4.96 -10.34
C MET A 77 -9.90 4.29 -9.81
N LYS A 78 -10.06 3.10 -9.24
CA LYS A 78 -8.94 2.35 -8.66
C LYS A 78 -8.01 1.81 -9.74
N VAL A 79 -6.71 1.99 -9.54
CA VAL A 79 -5.67 1.35 -10.35
C VAL A 79 -5.65 -0.15 -10.07
N GLN A 80 -5.62 -0.97 -11.12
CA GLN A 80 -5.47 -2.42 -10.97
C GLN A 80 -4.15 -2.75 -10.25
N ARG A 81 -4.16 -3.75 -9.38
CA ARG A 81 -2.96 -4.11 -8.60
C ARG A 81 -1.77 -4.53 -9.49
N ASN A 82 -2.05 -5.19 -10.60
CA ASN A 82 -1.08 -5.65 -11.60
C ASN A 82 -0.87 -4.67 -12.77
N LYS A 83 -1.35 -3.41 -12.65
CA LYS A 83 -1.08 -2.39 -13.65
C LYS A 83 0.42 -2.20 -13.81
N ALA A 84 0.89 -2.16 -15.04
CA ALA A 84 2.30 -1.85 -15.32
C ALA A 84 2.69 -0.50 -14.70
N ILE A 85 3.92 -0.37 -14.25
CA ILE A 85 4.57 0.81 -13.68
C ILE A 85 4.01 1.22 -12.31
N VAL A 86 2.71 1.54 -12.21
CA VAL A 86 2.10 2.18 -11.03
C VAL A 86 1.18 1.24 -10.22
N GLY A 87 1.02 0.01 -10.65
CA GLY A 87 0.26 -1.01 -9.91
C GLY A 87 0.96 -1.39 -8.61
N GLN A 88 0.18 -1.77 -7.61
CA GLN A 88 0.70 -2.15 -6.30
C GLN A 88 1.67 -3.35 -6.38
N ASN A 89 1.46 -4.25 -7.35
CA ASN A 89 2.29 -5.45 -7.55
C ASN A 89 3.44 -5.22 -8.54
N ALA A 90 3.61 -4.02 -9.10
CA ALA A 90 4.59 -3.78 -10.18
C ALA A 90 6.04 -4.10 -9.78
N PHE A 91 6.35 -4.00 -8.47
CA PHE A 91 7.66 -4.31 -7.89
C PHE A 91 7.57 -5.39 -6.81
N ALA A 92 6.47 -6.14 -6.74
CA ALA A 92 6.28 -7.17 -5.73
C ALA A 92 6.85 -8.51 -6.21
N HIS A 93 7.80 -9.04 -5.48
CA HIS A 93 8.36 -10.37 -5.69
C HIS A 93 7.94 -11.29 -4.55
N GLU A 94 7.04 -12.24 -4.79
CA GLU A 94 6.56 -13.17 -3.75
C GLU A 94 7.44 -14.43 -3.66
N ALA A 95 8.01 -14.90 -4.77
CA ALA A 95 8.82 -16.11 -4.80
C ALA A 95 10.18 -15.87 -4.13
N GLY A 96 10.57 -16.77 -3.21
CA GLY A 96 11.83 -16.67 -2.47
C GLY A 96 13.08 -16.61 -3.36
N ILE A 97 13.06 -17.31 -4.51
CA ILE A 97 14.16 -17.28 -5.49
C ILE A 97 14.26 -15.90 -6.17
N HIS A 98 13.14 -15.25 -6.45
CA HIS A 98 13.11 -13.90 -7.01
C HIS A 98 13.59 -12.88 -5.98
N GLN A 99 13.13 -12.99 -4.73
CA GLN A 99 13.58 -12.13 -3.63
C GLN A 99 15.09 -12.26 -3.41
N HIS A 100 15.63 -13.48 -3.44
CA HIS A 100 17.07 -13.72 -3.32
C HIS A 100 17.85 -13.10 -4.50
N GLY A 101 17.36 -13.25 -5.73
CA GLY A 101 17.98 -12.65 -6.91
C GLY A 101 17.99 -11.12 -6.87
N VAL A 102 16.89 -10.49 -6.47
CA VAL A 102 16.79 -9.03 -6.31
C VAL A 102 17.73 -8.52 -5.21
N LEU A 103 17.88 -9.25 -4.10
CA LEU A 103 18.83 -8.92 -3.02
C LEU A 103 20.30 -9.03 -3.47
N ALA A 104 20.59 -9.97 -4.39
CA ALA A 104 21.93 -10.14 -4.94
C ALA A 104 22.26 -9.08 -6.02
N ASP A 105 21.37 -8.88 -6.99
CA ASP A 105 21.45 -7.82 -7.99
C ASP A 105 20.00 -7.54 -8.51
N ARG A 106 19.47 -6.35 -8.22
CA ARG A 106 18.14 -5.92 -8.63
C ARG A 106 17.92 -6.04 -10.14
N ARG A 107 18.95 -5.75 -10.96
CA ARG A 107 18.90 -5.83 -12.42
C ARG A 107 18.57 -7.22 -12.96
N THR A 108 18.65 -8.27 -12.14
CA THR A 108 18.30 -9.64 -12.55
C THR A 108 16.81 -9.78 -12.88
N TYR A 109 15.94 -9.02 -12.20
CA TYR A 109 14.49 -9.10 -12.36
C TYR A 109 13.79 -7.76 -12.55
N GLU A 110 14.50 -6.64 -12.36
CA GLU A 110 13.93 -5.30 -12.43
C GLU A 110 14.59 -4.51 -13.56
N ILE A 111 13.81 -4.09 -14.55
CA ILE A 111 14.24 -3.20 -15.64
C ILE A 111 14.21 -1.71 -15.22
N MET A 112 13.62 -1.41 -14.09
CA MET A 112 13.47 -0.11 -13.46
C MET A 112 13.36 -0.29 -11.95
N SER A 113 13.73 0.73 -11.17
CA SER A 113 13.59 0.72 -9.71
C SER A 113 12.28 1.40 -9.26
N PRO A 114 11.76 1.06 -8.06
CA PRO A 114 10.63 1.79 -7.46
C PRO A 114 10.89 3.30 -7.35
N GLU A 115 12.10 3.69 -7.04
CA GLU A 115 12.53 5.08 -6.88
C GLU A 115 12.41 5.86 -8.19
N ASP A 116 12.62 5.21 -9.34
CA ASP A 116 12.53 5.84 -10.66
C ASP A 116 11.15 6.44 -10.92
N ILE A 117 10.11 5.86 -10.33
CA ILE A 117 8.74 6.33 -10.46
C ILE A 117 8.21 7.09 -9.23
N GLY A 118 9.06 7.29 -8.22
CA GLY A 118 8.70 7.95 -6.96
C GLY A 118 7.92 7.09 -6.00
N LEU A 119 8.06 5.76 -6.11
CA LEU A 119 7.61 4.82 -5.10
C LEU A 119 8.74 4.63 -4.08
N PRO A 120 8.50 4.82 -2.77
CA PRO A 120 9.53 4.59 -1.76
C PRO A 120 10.06 3.16 -1.82
N SER A 121 11.40 2.98 -1.75
CA SER A 121 12.07 1.67 -1.81
C SER A 121 11.63 0.67 -0.74
N ASN A 122 10.95 1.16 0.28
CA ASN A 122 10.49 0.36 1.42
C ASN A 122 9.13 -0.34 1.20
N ALA A 123 8.58 -0.30 -0.02
CA ALA A 123 7.31 -0.94 -0.34
C ALA A 123 7.45 -2.45 -0.66
N LEU A 124 8.38 -3.16 0.00
CA LEU A 124 8.39 -4.63 -0.01
C LEU A 124 7.07 -5.13 0.61
N VAL A 125 6.21 -5.68 -0.23
CA VAL A 125 4.96 -6.31 0.23
C VAL A 125 5.34 -7.62 0.90
N LEU A 126 5.14 -7.69 2.21
CA LEU A 126 5.32 -8.92 2.96
C LEU A 126 4.04 -9.76 2.89
N GLY A 127 4.18 -11.04 2.59
CA GLY A 127 3.07 -11.97 2.45
C GLY A 127 3.46 -13.42 2.77
N LYS A 128 2.56 -14.34 2.49
CA LYS A 128 2.71 -15.78 2.81
C LYS A 128 4.04 -16.40 2.35
N HIS A 129 4.58 -15.97 1.21
CA HIS A 129 5.81 -16.50 0.62
C HIS A 129 7.08 -15.74 1.03
N SER A 130 6.94 -14.67 1.82
CA SER A 130 8.11 -13.91 2.29
C SER A 130 8.94 -14.72 3.27
N GLY A 131 10.25 -14.79 3.01
CA GLY A 131 11.21 -15.48 3.84
C GLY A 131 11.75 -14.62 4.98
N LYS A 132 12.59 -15.23 5.86
CA LYS A 132 13.22 -14.56 7.01
C LYS A 132 14.03 -13.33 6.61
N HIS A 133 14.75 -13.39 5.48
CA HIS A 133 15.54 -12.26 4.98
C HIS A 133 14.68 -11.03 4.62
N ALA A 134 13.54 -11.25 3.98
CA ALA A 134 12.62 -10.15 3.63
C ALA A 134 12.03 -9.49 4.89
N LEU A 135 11.64 -10.29 5.88
CA LEU A 135 11.17 -9.77 7.17
C LEU A 135 12.27 -8.98 7.89
N LYS A 136 13.50 -9.52 7.96
CA LYS A 136 14.64 -8.84 8.61
C LYS A 136 14.94 -7.50 7.94
N ALA A 137 15.06 -7.46 6.62
CA ALA A 137 15.27 -6.23 5.86
C ALA A 137 14.16 -5.19 6.10
N ARG A 138 12.90 -5.64 6.24
CA ARG A 138 11.79 -4.71 6.52
C ARG A 138 11.84 -4.16 7.94
N LEU A 139 12.19 -4.97 8.93
CA LEU A 139 12.36 -4.52 10.31
C LEU A 139 13.50 -3.50 10.44
N GLU A 140 14.62 -3.74 9.76
CA GLU A 140 15.73 -2.78 9.67
C GLU A 140 15.28 -1.44 9.05
N ALA A 141 14.51 -1.50 7.96
CA ALA A 141 13.95 -0.31 7.30
C ALA A 141 12.97 0.47 8.19
N LEU A 142 12.28 -0.22 9.11
CA LEU A 142 11.39 0.40 10.11
C LEU A 142 12.15 0.92 11.34
N GLY A 143 13.48 0.87 11.34
CA GLY A 143 14.30 1.35 12.45
C GLY A 143 14.26 0.45 13.70
N GLN A 144 13.77 -0.77 13.54
CA GLN A 144 13.65 -1.76 14.64
C GLN A 144 14.93 -2.56 14.80
N GLY A 145 16.06 -1.98 14.99
CA GLY A 145 17.39 -2.54 15.26
C GLY A 145 17.58 -4.08 15.22
N GLU A 146 18.73 -4.58 15.56
CA GLU A 146 18.95 -6.03 15.60
C GLU A 146 18.03 -6.71 16.62
N VAL A 147 17.04 -7.45 16.10
CA VAL A 147 16.19 -8.34 16.90
C VAL A 147 16.98 -9.61 17.19
N GLY A 148 17.25 -9.91 18.46
CA GLY A 148 18.00 -11.11 18.85
C GLY A 148 17.35 -12.39 18.30
N ASP A 149 18.18 -13.40 17.97
CA ASP A 149 17.78 -14.58 17.19
C ASP A 149 16.54 -15.30 17.73
N ASN A 150 16.43 -15.54 19.04
CA ASN A 150 15.27 -16.22 19.64
C ASN A 150 13.97 -15.39 19.49
N ARG A 151 14.07 -14.08 19.60
CA ARG A 151 12.95 -13.16 19.41
C ARG A 151 12.53 -13.09 17.94
N PHE A 152 13.52 -13.10 17.05
CA PHE A 152 13.26 -13.09 15.61
C PHE A 152 12.55 -14.37 15.15
N GLU A 153 12.94 -15.54 15.63
CA GLU A 153 12.28 -16.80 15.29
C GLU A 153 10.80 -16.82 15.72
N LYS A 154 10.48 -16.32 16.91
CA LYS A 154 9.11 -16.18 17.38
C LYS A 154 8.35 -15.19 16.52
N LEU A 155 8.90 -14.00 16.27
CA LEU A 155 8.31 -12.97 15.42
C LEU A 155 8.04 -13.49 14.00
N TYR A 156 8.97 -14.29 13.45
CA TYR A 156 8.78 -14.90 12.14
C TYR A 156 7.65 -15.93 12.14
N ALA A 157 7.49 -16.72 13.20
CA ALA A 157 6.38 -17.66 13.32
C ALA A 157 5.02 -16.92 13.42
N ASP A 158 4.96 -15.83 14.17
CA ASP A 158 3.77 -14.99 14.32
C ASP A 158 3.42 -14.26 13.01
N PHE A 159 4.45 -13.73 12.32
CA PHE A 159 4.33 -13.18 10.98
C PHE A 159 3.75 -14.20 9.99
N LYS A 160 4.21 -15.44 10.00
CA LYS A 160 3.69 -16.49 9.10
C LYS A 160 2.23 -16.82 9.39
N ARG A 161 1.83 -16.89 10.67
CA ARG A 161 0.43 -17.09 11.07
C ARG A 161 -0.45 -15.93 10.58
N LEU A 162 0.02 -14.70 10.73
CA LEU A 162 -0.70 -13.52 10.24
C LEU A 162 -0.82 -13.53 8.70
N ALA A 163 0.26 -13.86 8.00
CA ALA A 163 0.30 -13.93 6.54
C ALA A 163 -0.55 -15.09 5.96
N ASP A 164 -0.89 -16.11 6.75
CA ASP A 164 -1.86 -17.14 6.35
C ASP A 164 -3.32 -16.64 6.45
N THR A 165 -3.59 -15.67 7.31
CA THR A 165 -4.94 -15.08 7.48
C THR A 165 -5.16 -13.80 6.69
N LYS A 166 -4.09 -13.03 6.46
CA LYS A 166 -4.10 -11.79 5.69
C LYS A 166 -3.37 -11.97 4.37
N ARG A 167 -3.93 -11.45 3.28
CA ARG A 167 -3.30 -11.47 1.97
C ARG A 167 -2.02 -10.63 1.89
N GLU A 168 -1.91 -9.60 2.72
CA GLU A 168 -0.81 -8.64 2.77
C GLU A 168 -0.57 -8.21 4.21
N VAL A 169 0.68 -8.31 4.67
CA VAL A 169 1.10 -7.86 6.00
C VAL A 169 1.69 -6.46 5.87
N THR A 170 1.07 -5.51 6.54
CA THR A 170 1.47 -4.09 6.52
C THR A 170 2.53 -3.79 7.59
N ASP A 171 3.15 -2.61 7.50
CA ASP A 171 4.09 -2.14 8.53
C ASP A 171 3.43 -2.01 9.91
N ASN A 172 2.17 -1.57 9.95
CA ASN A 172 1.42 -1.51 11.20
C ASN A 172 1.25 -2.90 11.82
N ASP A 173 0.95 -3.92 11.01
CA ASP A 173 0.88 -5.30 11.49
C ASP A 173 2.21 -5.77 12.07
N LEU A 174 3.34 -5.39 11.47
CA LEU A 174 4.67 -5.72 12.01
C LEU A 174 4.96 -4.99 13.32
N CYS A 175 4.57 -3.72 13.41
CA CYS A 175 4.69 -2.96 14.65
C CYS A 175 3.85 -3.57 15.77
N ASP A 176 2.65 -4.02 15.45
CA ASP A 176 1.75 -4.72 16.39
C ASP A 176 2.39 -6.03 16.87
N LEU A 177 2.90 -6.86 15.96
CA LEU A 177 3.60 -8.10 16.32
C LEU A 177 4.85 -7.85 17.19
N LEU A 178 5.59 -6.78 16.95
CA LEU A 178 6.73 -6.38 17.78
C LEU A 178 6.30 -5.90 19.16
N ALA A 179 5.14 -5.25 19.25
CA ALA A 179 4.58 -4.76 20.50
C ALA A 179 4.02 -5.92 21.36
N GLU A 180 3.47 -6.97 20.76
CA GLU A 180 2.92 -8.14 21.44
C GLU A 180 3.98 -8.93 22.25
N ASP A 181 5.24 -8.87 21.86
CA ASP A 181 6.33 -9.61 22.51
C ASP A 181 6.73 -9.06 23.91
N GLY A 182 6.07 -8.03 24.38
CA GLY A 182 6.30 -7.51 25.73
C GLY A 182 5.16 -6.68 26.32
N ARG A 183 4.21 -6.31 25.51
CA ARG A 183 3.08 -5.48 25.92
C ARG A 183 1.87 -5.89 25.06
N GLY A 184 1.09 -6.89 25.49
CA GLY A 184 -0.25 -7.07 24.94
C GLY A 184 -0.96 -5.71 24.91
N HIS A 185 -1.90 -5.52 23.99
CA HIS A 185 -2.63 -4.25 23.88
C HIS A 185 -2.93 -3.70 25.27
N ALA A 186 -2.58 -2.43 25.51
CA ALA A 186 -2.86 -1.79 26.79
C ALA A 186 -4.37 -1.80 27.09
N TRP A 187 -5.16 -1.90 26.03
CA TRP A 187 -6.60 -1.87 26.03
C TRP A 187 -7.19 -3.13 25.38
N GLU A 188 -8.19 -3.74 26.03
CA GLU A 188 -9.03 -4.79 25.49
C GLU A 188 -10.47 -4.27 25.39
N LEU A 189 -11.06 -4.35 24.21
CA LEU A 189 -12.46 -4.00 23.98
C LEU A 189 -13.36 -5.16 24.44
N VAL A 190 -14.07 -4.96 25.54
CA VAL A 190 -14.96 -5.98 26.13
C VAL A 190 -16.37 -5.88 25.54
N ARG A 191 -16.92 -4.65 25.41
CA ARG A 191 -18.31 -4.45 24.98
C ARG A 191 -18.52 -3.06 24.39
N VAL A 192 -19.38 -2.99 23.37
CA VAL A 192 -19.92 -1.74 22.83
C VAL A 192 -21.44 -1.80 22.89
N GLU A 193 -22.05 -0.80 23.50
CA GLU A 193 -23.48 -0.58 23.49
C GLU A 193 -23.77 0.75 22.80
N MET A 194 -24.62 0.74 21.77
CA MET A 194 -24.97 1.94 21.04
C MET A 194 -26.48 2.19 21.12
N ARG A 195 -26.87 3.43 21.37
CA ARG A 195 -28.24 3.89 21.34
C ARG A 195 -28.38 4.99 20.31
N THR A 196 -29.22 4.78 19.33
CA THR A 196 -29.57 5.76 18.28
C THR A 196 -31.07 5.88 18.23
N GLY A 197 -31.60 7.07 18.02
CA GLY A 197 -33.02 7.32 17.90
C GLY A 197 -33.35 8.02 16.57
N THR A 198 -34.61 7.95 16.20
CA THR A 198 -35.13 8.57 14.96
C THR A 198 -35.74 9.95 15.20
N LYS A 199 -35.87 10.39 16.45
CA LYS A 199 -36.44 11.70 16.78
C LYS A 199 -35.35 12.77 16.79
N ALA A 200 -35.69 13.99 16.39
CA ALA A 200 -34.73 15.10 16.27
C ALA A 200 -33.93 15.43 17.55
N ASN A 201 -34.41 15.03 18.74
CA ASN A 201 -33.76 15.23 20.02
C ASN A 201 -33.02 14.00 20.55
N ASP A 202 -33.07 12.87 19.85
CA ASP A 202 -32.34 11.65 20.23
C ASP A 202 -30.89 11.75 19.76
N ARG A 203 -30.02 12.22 20.63
CA ARG A 203 -28.58 12.23 20.32
C ARG A 203 -28.02 10.80 20.42
N PRO A 204 -27.31 10.33 19.40
CA PRO A 204 -26.61 9.07 19.47
C PRO A 204 -25.63 9.04 20.65
N THR A 205 -25.65 7.92 21.38
CA THR A 205 -24.73 7.68 22.49
C THR A 205 -24.08 6.31 22.32
N ALA A 206 -22.80 6.20 22.65
CA ALA A 206 -22.07 4.95 22.70
C ALA A 206 -21.46 4.76 24.08
N LYS A 207 -21.69 3.61 24.68
CA LYS A 207 -21.04 3.16 25.90
C LYS A 207 -20.06 2.07 25.55
N VAL A 208 -18.78 2.30 25.82
CA VAL A 208 -17.71 1.36 25.53
C VAL A 208 -17.16 0.80 26.83
N THR A 209 -17.05 -0.52 26.93
CA THR A 209 -16.40 -1.17 28.07
C THR A 209 -15.01 -1.63 27.60
N LEU A 210 -13.99 -1.11 28.25
CA LEU A 210 -12.58 -1.38 27.98
C LEU A 210 -11.90 -1.91 29.24
N ASP A 211 -11.09 -2.93 29.10
CA ASP A 211 -10.14 -3.35 30.13
C ASP A 211 -8.76 -2.79 29.79
N HIS A 212 -8.19 -2.00 30.69
CA HIS A 212 -6.83 -1.49 30.58
C HIS A 212 -5.93 -2.20 31.58
N ARG A 213 -4.77 -2.63 31.12
CA ARG A 213 -3.83 -3.47 31.90
C ARG A 213 -3.44 -2.90 33.26
N THR A 214 -3.29 -1.58 33.35
CA THR A 214 -2.88 -0.90 34.58
C THR A 214 -3.97 -0.01 35.20
N ARG A 215 -4.94 0.45 34.38
CA ARG A 215 -6.04 1.32 34.83
C ARG A 215 -7.31 0.56 35.22
N GLY A 216 -7.36 -0.76 34.93
CA GLY A 216 -8.54 -1.60 35.18
C GLY A 216 -9.65 -1.36 34.15
N ARG A 217 -10.88 -1.73 34.54
CA ARG A 217 -12.06 -1.62 33.67
C ARG A 217 -12.60 -0.19 33.64
N LEU A 218 -12.73 0.35 32.43
CA LEU A 218 -13.32 1.66 32.15
C LEU A 218 -14.60 1.48 31.32
N THR A 219 -15.59 2.34 31.57
CA THR A 219 -16.86 2.32 30.83
C THR A 219 -17.24 3.74 30.36
N PRO A 220 -16.43 4.40 29.52
CA PRO A 220 -16.75 5.71 29.03
C PRO A 220 -18.02 5.72 28.18
N VAL A 221 -18.70 6.87 28.20
CA VAL A 221 -19.88 7.14 27.39
C VAL A 221 -19.57 8.33 26.50
N GLY A 222 -19.71 8.13 25.20
CA GLY A 222 -19.54 9.18 24.20
C GLY A 222 -20.86 9.63 23.59
N HIS A 223 -20.85 10.82 23.07
CA HIS A 223 -21.99 11.49 22.44
C HIS A 223 -21.60 11.99 21.06
N GLY A 224 -22.56 12.05 20.13
CA GLY A 224 -22.29 12.54 18.77
C GLY A 224 -23.55 12.90 18.00
N THR A 225 -23.35 13.46 16.81
CA THR A 225 -24.43 13.72 15.85
C THR A 225 -24.79 12.45 15.07
N GLY A 226 -23.88 11.45 15.08
CA GLY A 226 -24.07 10.12 14.49
C GLY A 226 -23.47 9.01 15.37
N PRO A 227 -23.83 7.75 15.09
CA PRO A 227 -23.36 6.62 15.89
C PRO A 227 -21.84 6.46 15.89
N PHE A 228 -21.18 6.75 14.76
CA PHE A 228 -19.73 6.67 14.65
C PHE A 228 -19.02 7.74 15.48
N GLU A 229 -19.53 8.99 15.45
CA GLU A 229 -19.00 10.09 16.24
C GLU A 229 -19.15 9.81 17.75
N ALA A 230 -20.32 9.31 18.19
CA ALA A 230 -20.52 8.92 19.57
C ALA A 230 -19.55 7.81 20.03
N LEU A 231 -19.26 6.85 19.16
CA LEU A 231 -18.29 5.79 19.43
C LEU A 231 -16.86 6.35 19.56
N THR A 232 -16.46 7.22 18.64
CA THR A 232 -15.15 7.87 18.67
C THR A 232 -14.96 8.73 19.91
N ASP A 233 -15.98 9.50 20.29
CA ASP A 233 -15.98 10.32 21.48
C ASP A 233 -15.79 9.46 22.76
N ALA A 234 -16.46 8.29 22.85
CA ALA A 234 -16.27 7.36 23.95
C ALA A 234 -14.82 6.85 24.06
N PHE A 235 -14.15 6.58 22.94
CA PHE A 235 -12.74 6.18 22.95
C PHE A 235 -11.82 7.34 23.35
N CYS A 236 -12.10 8.57 22.91
CA CYS A 236 -11.34 9.74 23.31
C CYS A 236 -11.41 9.97 24.83
N VAL A 237 -12.62 9.88 25.42
CA VAL A 237 -12.81 9.96 26.88
C VAL A 237 -12.05 8.86 27.64
N ALA A 238 -11.88 7.68 27.07
CA ALA A 238 -11.08 6.61 27.69
C ALA A 238 -9.57 6.90 27.66
N ALA A 239 -9.12 7.65 26.68
CA ALA A 239 -7.69 7.95 26.47
C ALA A 239 -7.16 9.06 27.37
N GLU A 240 -8.04 9.91 27.91
CA GLU A 240 -7.73 10.93 28.93
C GLU A 240 -7.52 10.31 30.32
#